data_7a11b99434e4e2bd8e7a8e0a186b46fd
#
_entry.id   7a11b99434e4e2bd8e7a8e0a186b46fd
#
_cell.length_a   1.000
_cell.length_b   1.000
_cell.length_c   1.000
_cell.angle_alpha   90.00
_cell.angle_beta   90.00
_cell.angle_gamma   90.00
#
_symmetry.space_group_name_H-M   'P 1'
#
loop_
_entity.id
_entity.type
_entity.pdbx_description
1 polymer ?
#
loop_
_entity_poly.entity_id
_entity_poly.type
_entity_poly.pdbx_seq_one_letter_code
_entity_poly.pdbx_strand_id
1 'polypeptide(L)'
;MTRRSLMPALILCLVLGTAAGAPPLPEPLSLEQALALADSHPRTQASPSVAARLPRRHPLYLDCHALAFGVVDPARGRPPAPLIEPVPAQRLEIMERFFDVLLADLAYSSASEAMAVAYVQLDRARAREELGQTSPLRVSELDAVYEDILQERTVGELGQQWTRALLAQALDRPETLPRDLVTPMLPPQPEAPPPLDTLAAAAVGEPAAGARLSAADTAADQQLERLELHHQLAEIRLRLLALAAAGRKLRSEAAYRDLKLDESRTLYEQEVSADLGYAMSRQTMTRMQEARVAYCRALAWAELNALTGRPVWPAAGSTP
;
A
#
# COMPACT_ATOMS: atom_id res chain seq x y z
N MET A 1 55.06 -19.37 -60.25
CA MET A 1 55.16 -19.80 -58.82
C MET A 1 54.25 -18.85 -58.01
N THR A 2 52.98 -19.22 -57.83
CA THR A 2 51.96 -18.42 -57.14
C THR A 2 51.61 -19.10 -55.84
N ARG A 3 52.02 -18.51 -54.72
CA ARG A 3 51.64 -18.96 -53.35
C ARG A 3 50.23 -18.49 -53.03
N ARG A 4 49.30 -19.44 -52.91
CA ARG A 4 47.96 -19.22 -52.35
C ARG A 4 48.06 -19.25 -50.82
N SER A 5 47.75 -18.14 -50.19
CA SER A 5 47.63 -17.99 -48.73
C SER A 5 46.22 -18.41 -48.32
N LEU A 6 46.10 -19.49 -47.53
CA LEU A 6 44.82 -19.87 -46.91
C LEU A 6 44.68 -19.07 -45.62
N MET A 7 43.64 -18.26 -45.53
CA MET A 7 43.15 -17.63 -44.28
C MET A 7 42.24 -18.63 -43.57
N PRO A 8 42.43 -18.93 -42.29
CA PRO A 8 41.44 -19.67 -41.51
C PRO A 8 40.30 -18.74 -41.10
N ALA A 9 39.06 -19.12 -41.45
CA ALA A 9 37.86 -18.49 -40.98
C ALA A 9 37.65 -18.84 -39.50
N LEU A 10 37.76 -17.83 -38.65
CA LEU A 10 37.43 -17.91 -37.21
C LEU A 10 35.91 -17.87 -37.06
N ILE A 11 35.27 -19.03 -36.82
CA ILE A 11 33.83 -19.12 -36.52
C ILE A 11 33.67 -18.68 -35.06
N LEU A 12 33.22 -17.45 -34.87
CA LEU A 12 32.80 -16.90 -33.57
C LEU A 12 31.41 -17.45 -33.24
N CYS A 13 31.34 -18.55 -32.47
CA CYS A 13 30.11 -19.04 -31.89
C CYS A 13 29.61 -18.04 -30.84
N LEU A 14 28.66 -17.15 -31.23
CA LEU A 14 27.87 -16.38 -30.31
C LEU A 14 26.98 -17.37 -29.53
N VAL A 15 27.37 -17.70 -28.31
CA VAL A 15 26.50 -18.34 -27.35
C VAL A 15 25.46 -17.28 -26.91
N LEU A 16 24.33 -17.24 -27.60
CA LEU A 16 23.11 -16.57 -27.10
C LEU A 16 22.68 -17.32 -25.85
N GLY A 17 23.17 -16.89 -24.70
CA GLY A 17 22.60 -17.27 -23.43
C GLY A 17 21.13 -16.86 -23.42
N THR A 18 20.23 -17.81 -23.56
CA THR A 18 18.81 -17.62 -23.24
C THR A 18 18.77 -17.24 -21.78
N ALA A 19 18.59 -15.96 -21.47
CA ALA A 19 18.19 -15.54 -20.15
C ALA A 19 16.88 -16.30 -19.85
N ALA A 20 16.96 -17.32 -19.01
CA ALA A 20 15.79 -18.01 -18.52
C ALA A 20 14.95 -16.95 -17.82
N GLY A 21 13.87 -16.50 -18.46
CA GLY A 21 12.95 -15.54 -17.89
C GLY A 21 12.48 -16.04 -16.53
N ALA A 22 12.43 -15.16 -15.56
CA ALA A 22 11.93 -15.51 -14.24
C ALA A 22 10.53 -16.16 -14.38
N PRO A 23 10.20 -17.17 -13.55
CA PRO A 23 8.90 -17.82 -13.62
C PRO A 23 7.76 -16.80 -13.46
N PRO A 24 6.63 -16.99 -14.13
CA PRO A 24 5.48 -16.10 -14.02
C PRO A 24 4.99 -16.04 -12.57
N LEU A 25 4.47 -14.88 -12.17
CA LEU A 25 3.84 -14.73 -10.87
C LEU A 25 2.55 -15.59 -10.82
N PRO A 26 2.24 -16.22 -9.67
CA PRO A 26 0.97 -16.90 -9.52
C PRO A 26 -0.19 -15.90 -9.59
N GLU A 27 -1.34 -16.33 -10.15
CA GLU A 27 -2.58 -15.58 -10.17
C GLU A 27 -3.72 -16.43 -9.59
N PRO A 28 -4.41 -15.97 -8.55
CA PRO A 28 -4.16 -14.74 -7.81
C PRO A 28 -2.87 -14.81 -6.97
N LEU A 29 -2.22 -13.64 -6.77
CA LEU A 29 -1.00 -13.52 -5.97
C LEU A 29 -1.34 -13.30 -4.50
N SER A 30 -0.81 -14.12 -3.59
CA SER A 30 -0.92 -13.91 -2.15
C SER A 30 0.23 -13.02 -1.61
N LEU A 31 0.02 -12.41 -0.43
CA LEU A 31 1.05 -11.62 0.22
C LEU A 31 2.27 -12.47 0.59
N GLU A 32 2.08 -13.69 1.07
CA GLU A 32 3.15 -14.62 1.44
C GLU A 32 4.02 -14.98 0.22
N GLN A 33 3.40 -15.24 -0.93
CA GLN A 33 4.10 -15.49 -2.18
C GLN A 33 4.91 -14.27 -2.64
N ALA A 34 4.33 -13.07 -2.52
CA ALA A 34 5.00 -11.83 -2.82
C ALA A 34 6.22 -11.60 -1.91
N LEU A 35 6.06 -11.79 -0.60
CA LEU A 35 7.13 -11.63 0.39
C LEU A 35 8.30 -12.61 0.21
N ALA A 36 8.05 -13.79 -0.34
CA ALA A 36 9.09 -14.78 -0.63
C ALA A 36 10.08 -14.30 -1.71
N LEU A 37 9.71 -13.32 -2.54
CA LEU A 37 10.59 -12.74 -3.57
C LEU A 37 11.58 -11.71 -3.01
N ALA A 38 11.40 -11.26 -1.77
CA ALA A 38 12.25 -10.23 -1.17
C ALA A 38 13.72 -10.64 -1.10
N ASP A 39 14.00 -11.90 -0.79
CA ASP A 39 15.36 -12.39 -0.54
C ASP A 39 16.23 -12.35 -1.81
N SER A 40 15.64 -12.52 -2.98
CA SER A 40 16.32 -12.48 -4.28
C SER A 40 16.30 -11.11 -4.96
N HIS A 41 15.63 -10.12 -4.36
CA HIS A 41 15.48 -8.80 -4.97
C HIS A 41 16.83 -8.06 -5.07
N PRO A 42 17.16 -7.40 -6.19
CA PRO A 42 18.44 -6.70 -6.37
C PRO A 42 18.79 -5.69 -5.27
N ARG A 43 17.79 -5.05 -4.66
CA ARG A 43 18.03 -4.10 -3.55
C ARG A 43 18.60 -4.74 -2.30
N THR A 44 18.34 -6.02 -2.06
CA THR A 44 18.88 -6.75 -0.90
C THR A 44 20.34 -7.15 -1.07
N GLN A 45 20.80 -7.16 -2.32
CA GLN A 45 22.16 -7.55 -2.70
C GLN A 45 23.03 -6.35 -3.13
N ALA A 46 22.39 -5.18 -3.37
CA ALA A 46 23.09 -3.97 -3.80
C ALA A 46 23.97 -3.40 -2.68
N SER A 47 25.06 -2.75 -3.07
CA SER A 47 25.87 -2.01 -2.10
C SER A 47 25.02 -0.91 -1.41
N PRO A 48 25.25 -0.66 -0.10
CA PRO A 48 24.48 0.34 0.65
C PRO A 48 24.50 1.73 -0.01
N SER A 49 25.60 2.12 -0.63
CA SER A 49 25.74 3.40 -1.33
C SER A 49 24.86 3.53 -2.57
N VAL A 50 24.57 2.44 -3.28
CA VAL A 50 23.65 2.41 -4.43
C VAL A 50 22.21 2.37 -3.93
N ALA A 51 21.90 1.50 -2.97
CA ALA A 51 20.58 1.36 -2.40
C ALA A 51 20.09 2.70 -1.80
N ALA A 52 20.98 3.44 -1.11
CA ALA A 52 20.65 4.73 -0.50
C ALA A 52 20.38 5.87 -1.52
N ARG A 53 20.94 5.79 -2.73
CA ARG A 53 20.75 6.81 -3.78
C ARG A 53 19.45 6.64 -4.57
N LEU A 54 18.88 5.43 -4.59
CA LEU A 54 17.67 5.15 -5.35
C LEU A 54 16.45 5.44 -4.48
N PRO A 55 15.66 6.49 -4.79
CA PRO A 55 14.51 6.87 -3.98
C PRO A 55 13.45 5.76 -4.04
N ARG A 56 12.79 5.51 -2.92
CA ARG A 56 11.55 4.74 -2.90
C ARG A 56 10.41 5.63 -3.31
N ARG A 57 9.52 5.11 -4.13
CA ARG A 57 8.29 5.82 -4.48
C ARG A 57 7.34 5.80 -3.29
N HIS A 58 6.57 6.85 -3.15
CA HIS A 58 5.55 6.91 -2.12
C HIS A 58 4.33 6.09 -2.54
N PRO A 59 3.61 5.39 -1.64
CA PRO A 59 2.33 4.77 -1.94
C PRO A 59 1.30 5.84 -2.30
N LEU A 60 0.34 5.47 -3.14
CA LEU A 60 -0.69 6.40 -3.62
C LEU A 60 -1.84 6.54 -2.63
N TYR A 61 -2.32 5.43 -2.06
CA TYR A 61 -3.46 5.37 -1.16
C TYR A 61 -3.08 5.10 0.30
N LEU A 62 -1.96 4.41 0.52
CA LEU A 62 -1.51 3.97 1.84
C LEU A 62 -0.56 5.00 2.47
N ASP A 63 -1.06 6.20 2.78
CA ASP A 63 -0.30 7.21 3.54
C ASP A 63 -0.58 7.05 5.04
N CYS A 64 0.21 6.17 5.69
CA CYS A 64 0.00 5.80 7.09
C CYS A 64 0.40 6.91 8.06
N HIS A 65 1.38 7.76 7.69
CA HIS A 65 1.79 8.87 8.50
C HIS A 65 0.73 9.98 8.49
N ALA A 66 0.22 10.35 7.31
CA ALA A 66 -0.86 11.32 7.21
C ALA A 66 -2.14 10.83 7.89
N LEU A 67 -2.43 9.52 7.83
CA LEU A 67 -3.58 8.92 8.51
C LEU A 67 -3.45 9.00 10.04
N ALA A 68 -2.24 8.81 10.58
CA ALA A 68 -1.98 8.84 12.03
C ALA A 68 -1.90 10.27 12.58
N PHE A 69 -1.20 11.17 11.89
CA PHE A 69 -0.82 12.49 12.42
C PHE A 69 -1.47 13.67 11.68
N GLY A 70 -2.22 13.43 10.61
CA GLY A 70 -2.86 14.48 9.82
C GLY A 70 -1.91 15.26 8.90
N VAL A 71 -0.63 14.87 8.84
CA VAL A 71 0.41 15.50 8.02
C VAL A 71 1.19 14.46 7.24
N VAL A 72 1.64 14.83 6.05
CA VAL A 72 2.49 13.97 5.21
C VAL A 72 3.86 13.78 5.87
N ASP A 73 4.41 12.57 5.78
CA ASP A 73 5.75 12.28 6.29
C ASP A 73 6.80 13.18 5.61
N PRO A 74 7.55 14.00 6.38
CA PRO A 74 8.62 14.84 5.83
C PRO A 74 9.79 14.03 5.28
N ALA A 75 9.96 12.77 5.73
CA ALA A 75 10.98 11.84 5.22
C ALA A 75 10.54 11.10 3.94
N ARG A 76 9.41 11.47 3.37
CA ARG A 76 8.80 10.87 2.17
C ARG A 76 9.84 10.67 1.05
N GLY A 77 9.91 9.46 0.52
CA GLY A 77 10.83 9.10 -0.56
C GLY A 77 12.28 8.83 -0.12
N ARG A 78 12.62 8.99 1.15
CA ARG A 78 13.90 8.52 1.68
C ARG A 78 13.89 6.98 1.82
N PRO A 79 15.04 6.33 1.69
CA PRO A 79 15.15 4.92 2.06
C PRO A 79 14.67 4.73 3.50
N PRO A 80 14.08 3.58 3.85
CA PRO A 80 13.85 3.26 5.26
C PRO A 80 15.18 3.37 5.97
N ALA A 81 15.09 3.77 7.24
CA ALA A 81 16.26 4.03 8.04
C ALA A 81 17.29 2.90 7.94
N PRO A 82 18.57 3.24 7.99
CA PRO A 82 19.67 2.29 7.90
C PRO A 82 19.65 1.22 9.00
N LEU A 83 18.71 1.33 9.94
CA LEU A 83 18.53 0.42 11.08
C LEU A 83 17.76 -0.85 10.77
N ILE A 84 17.06 -0.91 9.63
CA ILE A 84 16.37 -2.13 9.17
C ILE A 84 17.23 -2.85 8.14
N GLU A 85 17.45 -4.13 8.34
CA GLU A 85 18.19 -4.99 7.42
C GLU A 85 17.58 -4.98 6.01
N PRO A 86 18.39 -5.17 4.94
CA PRO A 86 17.92 -5.06 3.56
C PRO A 86 16.73 -5.98 3.22
N VAL A 87 16.71 -7.22 3.70
CA VAL A 87 15.64 -8.18 3.41
C VAL A 87 14.33 -7.80 4.12
N PRO A 88 14.30 -7.56 5.45
CA PRO A 88 13.12 -6.99 6.12
C PRO A 88 12.64 -5.67 5.49
N ALA A 89 13.55 -4.78 5.11
CA ALA A 89 13.20 -3.52 4.45
C ALA A 89 12.52 -3.75 3.09
N GLN A 90 12.97 -4.73 2.30
CA GLN A 90 12.32 -5.09 1.03
C GLN A 90 10.96 -5.77 1.26
N ARG A 91 10.82 -6.59 2.29
CA ARG A 91 9.52 -7.17 2.68
C ARG A 91 8.51 -6.10 3.08
N LEU A 92 8.94 -5.08 3.83
CA LEU A 92 8.09 -3.93 4.16
C LEU A 92 7.65 -3.15 2.91
N GLU A 93 8.57 -2.94 1.95
CA GLU A 93 8.20 -2.30 0.67
C GLU A 93 7.17 -3.13 -0.10
N ILE A 94 7.35 -4.44 -0.19
CA ILE A 94 6.39 -5.33 -0.84
C ILE A 94 5.03 -5.26 -0.15
N MET A 95 4.98 -5.32 1.19
CA MET A 95 3.72 -5.17 1.95
C MET A 95 3.03 -3.85 1.65
N GLU A 96 3.78 -2.75 1.69
CA GLU A 96 3.26 -1.41 1.40
C GLU A 96 2.64 -1.36 0.00
N ARG A 97 3.34 -1.86 -1.02
CA ARG A 97 2.85 -1.88 -2.41
C ARG A 97 1.66 -2.81 -2.58
N PHE A 98 1.68 -3.96 -1.93
CA PHE A 98 0.58 -4.92 -1.98
C PHE A 98 -0.72 -4.33 -1.41
N PHE A 99 -0.63 -3.69 -0.24
CA PHE A 99 -1.77 -3.03 0.38
C PHE A 99 -2.25 -1.80 -0.42
N ASP A 100 -1.33 -1.09 -1.05
CA ASP A 100 -1.66 0.07 -1.89
C ASP A 100 -2.47 -0.34 -3.13
N VAL A 101 -2.16 -1.50 -3.75
CA VAL A 101 -2.98 -2.08 -4.84
C VAL A 101 -4.39 -2.44 -4.36
N LEU A 102 -4.52 -3.11 -3.21
CA LEU A 102 -5.83 -3.47 -2.66
C LEU A 102 -6.69 -2.22 -2.37
N LEU A 103 -6.06 -1.16 -1.88
CA LEU A 103 -6.76 0.13 -1.65
C LEU A 103 -7.13 0.83 -2.97
N ALA A 104 -6.27 0.75 -3.99
CA ALA A 104 -6.58 1.28 -5.31
C ALA A 104 -7.82 0.60 -5.93
N ASP A 105 -7.94 -0.72 -5.76
CA ASP A 105 -9.10 -1.48 -6.23
C ASP A 105 -10.38 -1.07 -5.51
N LEU A 106 -10.32 -0.87 -4.19
CA LEU A 106 -11.45 -0.37 -3.41
C LEU A 106 -11.81 1.08 -3.77
N ALA A 107 -10.83 1.95 -4.00
CA ALA A 107 -11.05 3.34 -4.41
C ALA A 107 -11.75 3.40 -5.78
N TYR A 108 -11.28 2.64 -6.75
CA TYR A 108 -11.92 2.55 -8.07
C TYR A 108 -13.34 2.01 -7.99
N SER A 109 -13.58 0.95 -7.20
CA SER A 109 -14.92 0.40 -6.99
C SER A 109 -15.87 1.44 -6.40
N SER A 110 -15.44 2.15 -5.34
CA SER A 110 -16.21 3.20 -4.69
C SER A 110 -16.56 4.35 -5.65
N ALA A 111 -15.60 4.82 -6.43
CA ALA A 111 -15.82 5.87 -7.43
C ALA A 111 -16.76 5.42 -8.56
N SER A 112 -16.66 4.13 -8.98
CA SER A 112 -17.54 3.56 -10.00
C SER A 112 -18.99 3.46 -9.53
N GLU A 113 -19.22 3.07 -8.27
CA GLU A 113 -20.56 3.07 -7.65
C GLU A 113 -21.12 4.50 -7.56
N ALA A 114 -20.31 5.45 -7.09
CA ALA A 114 -20.71 6.86 -7.00
C ALA A 114 -21.07 7.45 -8.36
N MET A 115 -20.28 7.13 -9.40
CA MET A 115 -20.54 7.57 -10.77
C MET A 115 -21.87 7.03 -11.30
N ALA A 116 -22.19 5.76 -11.07
CA ALA A 116 -23.46 5.18 -11.50
C ALA A 116 -24.65 5.90 -10.86
N VAL A 117 -24.54 6.26 -9.57
CA VAL A 117 -25.57 7.03 -8.87
C VAL A 117 -25.72 8.43 -9.44
N ALA A 118 -24.62 9.15 -9.63
CA ALA A 118 -24.61 10.51 -10.17
C ALA A 118 -25.19 10.55 -11.59
N TYR A 119 -24.86 9.56 -12.42
CA TYR A 119 -25.42 9.42 -13.76
C TYR A 119 -26.94 9.29 -13.73
N VAL A 120 -27.50 8.41 -12.89
CA VAL A 120 -28.94 8.23 -12.77
C VAL A 120 -29.64 9.50 -12.30
N GLN A 121 -29.04 10.25 -11.38
CA GLN A 121 -29.59 11.52 -10.90
C GLN A 121 -29.60 12.58 -12.00
N LEU A 122 -28.51 12.70 -12.75
CA LEU A 122 -28.39 13.62 -13.88
C LEU A 122 -29.38 13.29 -15.00
N ASP A 123 -29.47 12.02 -15.40
CA ASP A 123 -30.40 11.55 -16.43
C ASP A 123 -31.87 11.86 -16.09
N ARG A 124 -32.27 11.58 -14.85
CA ARG A 124 -33.61 11.93 -14.35
C ARG A 124 -33.88 13.44 -14.34
N ALA A 125 -32.86 14.24 -14.02
CA ALA A 125 -32.99 15.69 -14.00
C ALA A 125 -33.15 16.25 -15.42
N ARG A 126 -32.38 15.73 -16.39
CA ARG A 126 -32.51 16.08 -17.83
C ARG A 126 -33.93 15.75 -18.36
N ALA A 127 -34.43 14.56 -18.08
CA ALA A 127 -35.79 14.18 -18.45
C ALA A 127 -36.86 15.10 -17.83
N ARG A 128 -36.71 15.56 -16.58
CA ARG A 128 -37.60 16.50 -15.94
C ARG A 128 -37.49 17.93 -16.49
N GLU A 129 -36.28 18.33 -16.93
CA GLU A 129 -36.08 19.62 -17.58
C GLU A 129 -36.83 19.69 -18.89
N GLU A 130 -36.77 18.65 -19.73
CA GLU A 130 -37.56 18.55 -20.96
C GLU A 130 -39.07 18.70 -20.74
N LEU A 131 -39.56 18.26 -19.59
CA LEU A 131 -40.94 18.40 -19.17
C LEU A 131 -41.25 19.72 -18.45
N GLY A 132 -40.28 20.61 -18.31
CA GLY A 132 -40.40 21.87 -17.59
C GLY A 132 -40.56 21.71 -16.06
N GLN A 133 -40.24 20.56 -15.49
CA GLN A 133 -40.43 20.22 -14.06
C GLN A 133 -39.17 20.50 -13.21
N THR A 134 -38.03 20.84 -13.81
CA THR A 134 -36.81 21.28 -13.10
C THR A 134 -36.15 22.43 -13.85
N SER A 135 -35.27 23.16 -13.18
CA SER A 135 -34.57 24.27 -13.79
C SER A 135 -33.28 23.83 -14.52
N PRO A 136 -32.88 24.54 -15.58
CA PRO A 136 -31.55 24.31 -16.20
C PRO A 136 -30.41 24.45 -15.22
N LEU A 137 -30.52 25.32 -14.22
CA LEU A 137 -29.50 25.47 -13.17
C LEU A 137 -29.29 24.15 -12.38
N ARG A 138 -30.39 23.47 -12.04
CA ARG A 138 -30.31 22.20 -11.31
C ARG A 138 -29.66 21.09 -12.16
N VAL A 139 -29.96 21.05 -13.45
CA VAL A 139 -29.32 20.11 -14.38
C VAL A 139 -27.82 20.40 -14.49
N SER A 140 -27.44 21.67 -14.63
CA SER A 140 -26.03 22.07 -14.69
C SER A 140 -25.26 21.75 -13.40
N GLU A 141 -25.90 21.89 -12.23
CA GLU A 141 -25.34 21.51 -10.94
C GLU A 141 -25.07 20.01 -10.85
N LEU A 142 -26.01 19.17 -11.29
CA LEU A 142 -25.84 17.72 -11.29
C LEU A 142 -24.85 17.25 -12.34
N ASP A 143 -24.75 17.94 -13.46
CA ASP A 143 -23.74 17.69 -14.50
C ASP A 143 -22.32 17.95 -13.95
N ALA A 144 -22.11 19.06 -13.25
CA ALA A 144 -20.85 19.35 -12.58
C ALA A 144 -20.47 18.30 -11.54
N VAL A 145 -21.42 17.82 -10.72
CA VAL A 145 -21.21 16.74 -9.76
C VAL A 145 -20.86 15.42 -10.46
N TYR A 146 -21.51 15.12 -11.57
CA TYR A 146 -21.19 13.92 -12.36
C TYR A 146 -19.77 13.96 -12.92
N GLU A 147 -19.36 15.10 -13.48
CA GLU A 147 -18.01 15.27 -14.04
C GLU A 147 -16.91 15.17 -12.97
N ASP A 148 -17.14 15.71 -11.76
CA ASP A 148 -16.23 15.54 -10.63
C ASP A 148 -16.04 14.06 -10.27
N ILE A 149 -17.13 13.31 -10.16
CA ILE A 149 -17.08 11.88 -9.83
C ILE A 149 -16.48 11.06 -10.99
N LEU A 150 -16.74 11.43 -12.24
CA LEU A 150 -16.13 10.81 -13.41
C LEU A 150 -14.61 11.01 -13.42
N GLN A 151 -14.14 12.20 -13.02
CA GLN A 151 -12.72 12.46 -12.82
C GLN A 151 -12.14 11.55 -11.72
N GLU A 152 -12.78 11.46 -10.55
CA GLU A 152 -12.35 10.58 -9.45
C GLU A 152 -12.22 9.12 -9.91
N ARG A 153 -13.21 8.63 -10.67
CA ARG A 153 -13.16 7.26 -11.24
C ARG A 153 -11.99 7.09 -12.20
N THR A 154 -11.75 8.07 -13.07
CA THR A 154 -10.63 8.03 -14.02
C THR A 154 -9.29 8.01 -13.28
N VAL A 155 -9.13 8.84 -12.25
CA VAL A 155 -7.95 8.84 -11.37
C VAL A 155 -7.79 7.48 -10.68
N GLY A 156 -8.90 6.88 -10.23
CA GLY A 156 -8.90 5.54 -9.64
C GLY A 156 -8.40 4.46 -10.60
N GLU A 157 -8.85 4.48 -11.85
CA GLU A 157 -8.41 3.55 -12.90
C GLU A 157 -6.90 3.68 -13.20
N LEU A 158 -6.41 4.90 -13.33
CA LEU A 158 -4.98 5.17 -13.50
C LEU A 158 -4.18 4.79 -12.24
N GLY A 159 -4.76 5.00 -11.07
CA GLY A 159 -4.20 4.61 -9.78
C GLY A 159 -4.01 3.09 -9.66
N GLN A 160 -4.97 2.30 -10.14
CA GLN A 160 -4.83 0.84 -10.19
C GLN A 160 -3.63 0.39 -11.05
N GLN A 161 -3.43 1.03 -12.20
CA GLN A 161 -2.29 0.72 -13.08
C GLN A 161 -0.96 1.12 -12.44
N TRP A 162 -0.92 2.30 -11.82
CA TRP A 162 0.29 2.83 -11.19
C TRP A 162 0.70 1.99 -9.96
N THR A 163 -0.22 1.66 -9.07
CA THR A 163 0.07 0.85 -7.87
C THR A 163 0.54 -0.56 -8.24
N ARG A 164 -0.04 -1.18 -9.28
CA ARG A 164 0.43 -2.45 -9.83
C ARG A 164 1.83 -2.37 -10.41
N ALA A 165 2.16 -1.30 -11.13
CA ALA A 165 3.51 -1.07 -11.64
C ALA A 165 4.54 -0.93 -10.50
N LEU A 166 4.17 -0.24 -9.40
CA LEU A 166 5.02 -0.13 -8.22
C LEU A 166 5.20 -1.49 -7.51
N LEU A 167 4.14 -2.28 -7.41
CA LEU A 167 4.23 -3.64 -6.86
C LEU A 167 5.11 -4.53 -7.74
N ALA A 168 4.92 -4.51 -9.06
CA ALA A 168 5.75 -5.27 -9.99
C ALA A 168 7.24 -4.91 -9.87
N GLN A 169 7.55 -3.63 -9.70
CA GLN A 169 8.91 -3.17 -9.42
C GLN A 169 9.44 -3.69 -8.07
N ALA A 170 8.62 -3.67 -7.02
CA ALA A 170 9.00 -4.18 -5.70
C ALA A 170 9.21 -5.70 -5.68
N LEU A 171 8.62 -6.42 -6.62
CA LEU A 171 8.78 -7.87 -6.83
C LEU A 171 9.91 -8.22 -7.80
N ASP A 172 10.65 -7.25 -8.36
CA ASP A 172 11.61 -7.43 -9.46
C ASP A 172 10.98 -8.11 -10.69
N ARG A 173 9.77 -7.70 -11.04
CA ARG A 173 9.00 -8.21 -12.19
C ARG A 173 8.32 -7.05 -12.95
N PRO A 174 9.08 -6.06 -13.44
CA PRO A 174 8.51 -4.84 -14.03
C PRO A 174 7.66 -5.08 -15.28
N GLU A 175 7.91 -6.20 -15.98
CA GLU A 175 7.16 -6.58 -17.20
C GLU A 175 5.86 -7.34 -16.89
N THR A 176 5.61 -7.68 -15.63
CA THR A 176 4.44 -8.47 -15.23
C THR A 176 3.64 -7.72 -14.17
N LEU A 177 2.52 -7.12 -14.58
CA LEU A 177 1.61 -6.48 -13.63
C LEU A 177 0.71 -7.55 -12.98
N PRO A 178 0.76 -7.71 -11.65
CA PRO A 178 -0.18 -8.59 -10.95
C PRO A 178 -1.62 -8.12 -11.17
N ARG A 179 -2.49 -9.00 -11.67
CA ARG A 179 -3.90 -8.65 -11.93
C ARG A 179 -4.73 -8.82 -10.68
N ASP A 180 -4.77 -10.03 -10.15
CA ASP A 180 -5.59 -10.39 -9.02
C ASP A 180 -4.72 -10.64 -7.77
N LEU A 181 -5.05 -9.99 -6.67
CA LEU A 181 -4.41 -10.17 -5.38
C LEU A 181 -5.36 -10.83 -4.40
N VAL A 182 -4.83 -11.74 -3.59
CA VAL A 182 -5.58 -12.30 -2.46
C VAL A 182 -5.56 -11.33 -1.31
N THR A 183 -6.72 -10.88 -0.84
CA THR A 183 -6.80 -10.07 0.39
C THR A 183 -6.25 -10.89 1.56
N PRO A 184 -5.15 -10.45 2.20
CA PRO A 184 -4.52 -11.23 3.24
C PRO A 184 -5.35 -11.22 4.54
N MET A 185 -5.34 -12.34 5.26
CA MET A 185 -5.82 -12.36 6.62
C MET A 185 -4.78 -11.69 7.52
N LEU A 186 -5.12 -10.50 8.05
CA LEU A 186 -4.21 -9.77 8.92
C LEU A 186 -4.04 -10.52 10.26
N PRO A 187 -2.81 -10.70 10.75
CA PRO A 187 -2.59 -11.36 12.03
C PRO A 187 -3.23 -10.54 13.17
N PRO A 188 -3.74 -11.20 14.21
CA PRO A 188 -4.24 -10.51 15.39
C PRO A 188 -3.12 -9.67 16.02
N GLN A 189 -3.43 -8.43 16.33
CA GLN A 189 -2.44 -7.47 16.84
C GLN A 189 -2.89 -6.93 18.19
N PRO A 190 -1.95 -6.73 19.13
CA PRO A 190 -2.25 -6.10 20.39
C PRO A 190 -2.92 -4.72 20.19
N GLU A 191 -3.82 -4.37 21.08
CA GLU A 191 -4.51 -3.07 21.02
C GLU A 191 -3.53 -1.90 21.22
N ALA A 192 -2.55 -2.07 22.08
CA ALA A 192 -1.51 -1.09 22.36
C ALA A 192 -0.12 -1.70 22.24
N PRO A 193 0.85 -0.95 21.68
CA PRO A 193 2.25 -1.38 21.65
C PRO A 193 2.88 -1.34 23.06
N PRO A 194 3.95 -2.13 23.28
CA PRO A 194 4.70 -2.11 24.54
C PRO A 194 5.25 -0.71 24.87
N PRO A 195 5.64 -0.48 26.16
CA PRO A 195 6.35 0.73 26.55
C PRO A 195 7.63 0.94 25.76
N LEU A 196 8.02 2.20 25.54
CA LEU A 196 9.17 2.56 24.71
C LEU A 196 10.49 1.94 25.22
N ASP A 197 10.69 1.93 26.54
CA ASP A 197 11.89 1.35 27.13
C ASP A 197 12.01 -0.15 26.85
N THR A 198 10.87 -0.88 26.87
CA THR A 198 10.82 -2.31 26.53
C THR A 198 11.18 -2.52 25.06
N LEU A 199 10.66 -1.68 24.16
CA LEU A 199 10.96 -1.72 22.73
C LEU A 199 12.44 -1.40 22.45
N ALA A 200 12.97 -0.38 23.11
CA ALA A 200 14.38 0.01 22.96
C ALA A 200 15.31 -1.09 23.45
N ALA A 201 15.01 -1.71 24.60
CA ALA A 201 15.79 -2.84 25.10
C ALA A 201 15.76 -4.05 24.15
N ALA A 202 14.57 -4.37 23.59
CA ALA A 202 14.43 -5.45 22.63
C ALA A 202 15.22 -5.18 21.32
N ALA A 203 15.15 -3.96 20.81
CA ALA A 203 15.82 -3.58 19.57
C ALA A 203 17.36 -3.56 19.74
N VAL A 204 17.89 -3.06 20.86
CA VAL A 204 19.35 -3.09 21.16
C VAL A 204 19.83 -4.52 21.39
N GLY A 205 19.00 -5.39 21.95
CA GLY A 205 19.29 -6.82 22.16
C GLY A 205 19.26 -7.65 20.88
N GLU A 206 18.77 -7.13 19.78
CA GLU A 206 18.75 -7.80 18.50
C GLU A 206 20.20 -7.90 17.94
N PRO A 207 20.69 -9.10 17.53
CA PRO A 207 22.10 -9.30 17.17
C PRO A 207 22.60 -8.40 16.03
N ALA A 208 21.79 -8.16 14.99
CA ALA A 208 22.18 -7.34 13.85
C ALA A 208 22.22 -5.83 14.22
N ALA A 209 21.29 -5.35 15.04
CA ALA A 209 21.33 -3.98 15.58
C ALA A 209 22.52 -3.79 16.53
N GLY A 210 22.75 -4.75 17.42
CA GLY A 210 23.91 -4.75 18.31
C GLY A 210 25.25 -4.75 17.56
N ALA A 211 25.38 -5.56 16.50
CA ALA A 211 26.55 -5.59 15.65
C ALA A 211 26.80 -4.24 14.95
N ARG A 212 25.76 -3.61 14.42
CA ARG A 212 25.88 -2.27 13.79
C ARG A 212 26.30 -1.21 14.78
N LEU A 213 25.63 -1.13 15.93
CA LEU A 213 26.00 -0.20 17.00
C LEU A 213 27.47 -0.39 17.45
N SER A 214 27.97 -1.64 17.43
CA SER A 214 29.36 -1.94 17.79
C SER A 214 30.35 -1.68 16.67
N ALA A 215 29.90 -1.68 15.40
CA ALA A 215 30.73 -1.42 14.22
C ALA A 215 30.87 0.06 13.88
N ALA A 216 30.13 0.94 14.56
CA ALA A 216 30.22 2.38 14.36
C ALA A 216 31.63 2.89 14.77
N ASP A 217 32.22 3.72 13.91
CA ASP A 217 33.64 4.12 13.97
C ASP A 217 33.99 4.95 15.21
N THR A 218 33.01 5.70 15.74
CA THR A 218 33.22 6.57 16.90
C THR A 218 32.09 6.44 17.94
N ALA A 219 32.39 6.85 19.18
CA ALA A 219 31.37 6.94 20.23
C ALA A 219 30.22 7.92 19.86
N ALA A 220 30.52 8.94 19.06
CA ALA A 220 29.52 9.88 18.56
C ALA A 220 28.58 9.22 17.56
N ASP A 221 29.10 8.41 16.64
CA ASP A 221 28.31 7.67 15.67
C ASP A 221 27.39 6.65 16.35
N GLN A 222 27.91 5.92 17.35
CA GLN A 222 27.10 5.02 18.17
C GLN A 222 25.96 5.75 18.88
N GLN A 223 26.24 6.94 19.40
CA GLN A 223 25.23 7.74 20.07
C GLN A 223 24.15 8.25 19.10
N LEU A 224 24.53 8.66 17.88
CA LEU A 224 23.58 9.10 16.85
C LEU A 224 22.68 7.93 16.40
N GLU A 225 23.23 6.75 16.19
CA GLU A 225 22.43 5.56 15.82
C GLU A 225 21.45 5.17 16.95
N ARG A 226 21.86 5.27 18.21
CA ARG A 226 20.95 5.02 19.34
C ARG A 226 19.82 6.06 19.42
N LEU A 227 20.14 7.33 19.18
CA LEU A 227 19.12 8.39 19.14
C LEU A 227 18.14 8.17 18.01
N GLU A 228 18.62 7.80 16.83
CA GLU A 228 17.78 7.50 15.67
C GLU A 228 16.89 6.29 15.94
N LEU A 229 17.44 5.20 16.48
CA LEU A 229 16.66 4.01 16.86
C LEU A 229 15.55 4.35 17.85
N HIS A 230 15.89 5.14 18.90
CA HIS A 230 14.90 5.57 19.87
C HIS A 230 13.81 6.44 19.25
N HIS A 231 14.19 7.34 18.34
CA HIS A 231 13.25 8.20 17.62
C HIS A 231 12.27 7.37 16.76
N GLN A 232 12.77 6.41 15.98
CA GLN A 232 11.94 5.54 15.16
C GLN A 232 10.97 4.69 15.98
N LEU A 233 11.46 4.08 17.06
CA LEU A 233 10.60 3.30 17.96
C LEU A 233 9.51 4.16 18.60
N ALA A 234 9.83 5.38 19.00
CA ALA A 234 8.88 6.34 19.55
C ALA A 234 7.81 6.73 18.50
N GLU A 235 8.24 7.05 17.27
CA GLU A 235 7.34 7.40 16.17
C GLU A 235 6.40 6.24 15.84
N ILE A 236 6.91 5.02 15.62
CA ILE A 236 6.09 3.85 15.31
C ILE A 236 5.09 3.57 16.45
N ARG A 237 5.53 3.68 17.70
CA ARG A 237 4.66 3.49 18.85
C ARG A 237 3.52 4.51 18.89
N LEU A 238 3.79 5.79 18.64
CA LEU A 238 2.77 6.84 18.60
C LEU A 238 1.83 6.65 17.40
N ARG A 239 2.36 6.28 16.25
CA ARG A 239 1.59 5.94 15.05
C ARG A 239 0.63 4.78 15.31
N LEU A 240 1.06 3.71 15.97
CA LEU A 240 0.21 2.59 16.36
C LEU A 240 -0.94 3.01 17.31
N LEU A 241 -0.67 3.89 18.28
CA LEU A 241 -1.69 4.42 19.18
C LEU A 241 -2.72 5.29 18.43
N ALA A 242 -2.26 6.15 17.55
CA ALA A 242 -3.12 7.00 16.71
C ALA A 242 -4.00 6.15 15.77
N LEU A 243 -3.41 5.16 15.11
CA LEU A 243 -4.13 4.24 14.22
C LEU A 243 -5.14 3.37 14.99
N ALA A 244 -4.86 2.99 16.24
CA ALA A 244 -5.83 2.29 17.09
C ALA A 244 -7.04 3.19 17.38
N ALA A 245 -6.82 4.48 17.64
CA ALA A 245 -7.91 5.46 17.83
C ALA A 245 -8.71 5.67 16.54
N ALA A 246 -8.04 5.80 15.39
CA ALA A 246 -8.69 5.89 14.07
C ALA A 246 -9.54 4.66 13.78
N GLY A 247 -9.06 3.46 14.10
CA GLY A 247 -9.81 2.21 13.95
C GLY A 247 -11.08 2.16 14.81
N ARG A 248 -11.02 2.67 16.05
CA ARG A 248 -12.24 2.78 16.90
C ARG A 248 -13.28 3.71 16.30
N LYS A 249 -12.85 4.90 15.83
CA LYS A 249 -13.73 5.86 15.14
C LYS A 249 -14.40 5.21 13.93
N LEU A 250 -13.63 4.55 13.06
CA LEU A 250 -14.16 3.97 11.83
C LEU A 250 -15.13 2.80 12.09
N ARG A 251 -14.90 1.97 13.10
CA ARG A 251 -15.87 0.94 13.49
C ARG A 251 -17.23 1.53 13.89
N SER A 252 -17.23 2.65 14.63
CA SER A 252 -18.46 3.35 14.96
C SER A 252 -19.14 3.97 13.73
N GLU A 253 -18.34 4.49 12.79
CA GLU A 253 -18.85 5.03 11.53
C GLU A 253 -19.41 3.92 10.64
N ALA A 254 -18.72 2.79 10.51
CA ALA A 254 -19.20 1.63 9.74
C ALA A 254 -20.55 1.12 10.26
N ALA A 255 -20.69 0.94 11.58
CA ALA A 255 -21.94 0.52 12.19
C ALA A 255 -23.09 1.54 11.88
N TYR A 256 -22.80 2.84 11.93
CA TYR A 256 -23.77 3.87 11.53
C TYR A 256 -24.13 3.76 10.04
N ARG A 257 -23.16 3.56 9.15
CA ARG A 257 -23.38 3.45 7.71
C ARG A 257 -24.18 2.20 7.33
N ASP A 258 -23.95 1.10 8.02
CA ASP A 258 -24.72 -0.14 7.83
C ASP A 258 -26.20 0.10 8.18
N LEU A 259 -26.49 0.71 9.35
CA LEU A 259 -27.85 1.06 9.75
C LEU A 259 -28.51 2.06 8.77
N LYS A 260 -27.73 3.06 8.30
CA LYS A 260 -28.22 4.04 7.33
C LYS A 260 -28.53 3.43 5.97
N LEU A 261 -27.75 2.44 5.54
CA LEU A 261 -28.04 1.70 4.31
C LEU A 261 -29.32 0.87 4.45
N ASP A 262 -29.53 0.19 5.59
CA ASP A 262 -30.74 -0.58 5.85
C ASP A 262 -31.99 0.32 5.89
N GLU A 263 -31.89 1.49 6.53
CA GLU A 263 -32.95 2.50 6.50
C GLU A 263 -33.25 2.96 5.06
N SER A 264 -32.22 3.30 4.29
CA SER A 264 -32.37 3.76 2.91
C SER A 264 -32.98 2.68 2.01
N ARG A 265 -32.65 1.41 2.24
CA ARG A 265 -33.24 0.27 1.54
C ARG A 265 -34.73 0.15 1.85
N THR A 266 -35.11 0.20 3.13
CA THR A 266 -36.49 0.13 3.58
C THR A 266 -37.35 1.28 3.00
N LEU A 267 -36.83 2.51 3.01
CA LEU A 267 -37.52 3.67 2.43
C LEU A 267 -37.66 3.56 0.91
N TYR A 268 -36.67 2.97 0.24
CA TYR A 268 -36.74 2.71 -1.21
C TYR A 268 -37.81 1.67 -1.54
N GLU A 269 -37.91 0.57 -0.77
CA GLU A 269 -38.93 -0.46 -0.92
C GLU A 269 -40.35 0.07 -0.65
N GLN A 270 -40.47 1.07 0.19
CA GLN A 270 -41.75 1.75 0.49
C GLN A 270 -42.09 2.86 -0.50
N GLU A 271 -41.32 3.03 -1.57
CA GLU A 271 -41.45 4.10 -2.55
C GLU A 271 -41.38 5.55 -1.97
N VAL A 272 -40.88 5.67 -0.75
CA VAL A 272 -40.51 6.96 -0.14
C VAL A 272 -39.12 7.32 -0.70
N SER A 273 -38.98 8.54 -1.22
CA SER A 273 -37.72 8.96 -1.87
C SER A 273 -36.54 8.77 -0.94
N ALA A 274 -35.73 7.73 -1.22
CA ALA A 274 -34.50 7.43 -0.51
C ALA A 274 -33.33 7.48 -1.46
N ASP A 275 -32.20 7.97 -1.01
CA ASP A 275 -30.94 7.98 -1.75
C ASP A 275 -30.15 6.70 -1.45
N LEU A 276 -30.69 5.55 -1.84
CA LEU A 276 -30.07 4.23 -1.63
C LEU A 276 -28.65 4.19 -2.24
N GLY A 277 -28.48 4.74 -3.44
CA GLY A 277 -27.19 4.75 -4.10
C GLY A 277 -26.14 5.58 -3.34
N TYR A 278 -26.54 6.72 -2.78
CA TYR A 278 -25.64 7.52 -1.94
C TYR A 278 -25.25 6.76 -0.66
N ALA A 279 -26.19 6.08 -0.01
CA ALA A 279 -25.91 5.28 1.18
C ALA A 279 -24.91 4.14 0.86
N MET A 280 -25.06 3.46 -0.27
CA MET A 280 -24.14 2.41 -0.75
C MET A 280 -22.73 2.99 -0.97
N SER A 281 -22.59 4.06 -1.73
CA SER A 281 -21.29 4.70 -2.00
C SER A 281 -20.59 5.11 -0.70
N ARG A 282 -21.31 5.67 0.28
CA ARG A 282 -20.74 6.02 1.59
C ARG A 282 -20.31 4.82 2.40
N GLN A 283 -21.04 3.71 2.33
CA GLN A 283 -20.65 2.46 2.99
C GLN A 283 -19.36 1.92 2.38
N THR A 284 -19.26 1.86 1.05
CA THR A 284 -18.04 1.38 0.35
C THR A 284 -16.83 2.25 0.66
N MET A 285 -17.00 3.58 0.69
CA MET A 285 -15.93 4.49 1.11
C MET A 285 -15.50 4.24 2.57
N THR A 286 -16.43 3.99 3.48
CA THR A 286 -16.10 3.68 4.89
C THR A 286 -15.31 2.38 4.99
N ARG A 287 -15.70 1.34 4.27
CA ARG A 287 -14.95 0.06 4.20
C ARG A 287 -13.53 0.24 3.67
N MET A 288 -13.34 1.07 2.65
CA MET A 288 -12.00 1.44 2.16
C MET A 288 -11.17 2.10 3.26
N GLN A 289 -11.73 3.03 4.03
CA GLN A 289 -11.00 3.68 5.13
C GLN A 289 -10.69 2.70 6.28
N GLU A 290 -11.58 1.75 6.59
CA GLU A 290 -11.31 0.69 7.55
C GLU A 290 -10.14 -0.20 7.09
N ALA A 291 -10.15 -0.63 5.83
CA ALA A 291 -9.06 -1.40 5.23
C ALA A 291 -7.73 -0.62 5.29
N ARG A 292 -7.75 0.68 4.97
CA ARG A 292 -6.57 1.55 5.04
C ARG A 292 -5.97 1.61 6.45
N VAL A 293 -6.81 1.80 7.49
CA VAL A 293 -6.34 1.78 8.87
C VAL A 293 -5.79 0.40 9.26
N ALA A 294 -6.46 -0.68 8.87
CA ALA A 294 -6.02 -2.04 9.17
C ALA A 294 -4.66 -2.35 8.53
N TYR A 295 -4.46 -1.99 7.26
CA TYR A 295 -3.18 -2.16 6.55
C TYR A 295 -2.07 -1.29 7.14
N CYS A 296 -2.36 -0.03 7.47
CA CYS A 296 -1.39 0.84 8.13
C CYS A 296 -0.97 0.31 9.51
N ARG A 297 -1.89 -0.27 10.29
CA ARG A 297 -1.55 -0.92 11.56
C ARG A 297 -0.69 -2.16 11.34
N ALA A 298 -1.04 -3.00 10.36
CA ALA A 298 -0.25 -4.19 10.01
C ALA A 298 1.18 -3.81 9.60
N LEU A 299 1.32 -2.77 8.75
CA LEU A 299 2.62 -2.28 8.32
C LEU A 299 3.44 -1.70 9.49
N ALA A 300 2.83 -0.92 10.37
CA ALA A 300 3.52 -0.36 11.54
C ALA A 300 3.99 -1.45 12.53
N TRP A 301 3.20 -2.51 12.73
CA TRP A 301 3.63 -3.67 13.51
C TRP A 301 4.75 -4.46 12.81
N ALA A 302 4.68 -4.62 11.51
CA ALA A 302 5.72 -5.28 10.72
C ALA A 302 7.05 -4.50 10.79
N GLU A 303 7.00 -3.18 10.75
CA GLU A 303 8.16 -2.28 10.90
C GLU A 303 8.75 -2.40 12.32
N LEU A 304 7.91 -2.41 13.35
CA LEU A 304 8.33 -2.62 14.74
C LEU A 304 8.98 -4.00 14.91
N ASN A 305 8.42 -5.04 14.29
CA ASN A 305 8.99 -6.38 14.30
C ASN A 305 10.38 -6.40 13.62
N ALA A 306 10.52 -5.74 12.47
CA ALA A 306 11.80 -5.63 11.78
C ALA A 306 12.88 -4.97 12.66
N LEU A 307 12.54 -3.92 13.39
CA LEU A 307 13.46 -3.23 14.30
C LEU A 307 13.81 -4.05 15.56
N THR A 308 12.97 -4.98 15.94
CA THR A 308 13.15 -5.84 17.15
C THR A 308 13.57 -7.27 16.80
N GLY A 309 14.02 -7.53 15.56
CA GLY A 309 14.51 -8.84 15.12
C GLY A 309 13.42 -9.91 14.96
N ARG A 310 12.16 -9.51 14.91
CA ARG A 310 11.04 -10.43 14.71
C ARG A 310 10.67 -10.52 13.23
N PRO A 311 10.05 -11.61 12.78
CA PRO A 311 9.56 -11.71 11.41
C PRO A 311 8.61 -10.56 11.04
N VAL A 312 8.82 -9.93 9.90
CA VAL A 312 7.96 -8.86 9.34
C VAL A 312 6.51 -9.33 9.18
N TRP A 313 6.35 -10.58 8.75
CA TRP A 313 5.06 -11.25 8.61
C TRP A 313 5.14 -12.65 9.23
N PRO A 314 4.16 -13.07 10.03
CA PRO A 314 4.18 -14.41 10.62
C PRO A 314 4.07 -15.47 9.53
N ALA A 315 4.77 -16.58 9.70
CA ALA A 315 4.62 -17.73 8.81
C ALA A 315 3.19 -18.30 8.91
N ALA A 316 2.64 -18.78 7.79
CA ALA A 316 1.34 -19.43 7.78
C ALA A 316 1.32 -20.58 8.79
N GLY A 317 0.42 -20.51 9.79
CA GLY A 317 0.29 -21.52 10.86
C GLY A 317 1.06 -21.24 12.16
N SER A 318 1.81 -20.16 12.28
CA SER A 318 2.36 -19.73 13.56
C SER A 318 1.26 -18.99 14.34
N THR A 319 0.61 -19.68 15.26
CA THR A 319 -0.19 -19.04 16.33
C THR A 319 0.74 -18.25 17.25
N PRO A 320 0.39 -17.02 17.64
CA PRO A 320 1.20 -16.20 18.55
C PRO A 320 1.36 -16.81 19.93
#